data_29b318688291f9b9b80099b5307a0d63
#
_entry.id   29b318688291f9b9b80099b5307a0d63
#
_cell.length_a   1.000
_cell.length_b   1.000
_cell.length_c   1.000
_cell.angle_alpha   90.00
_cell.angle_beta   90.00
_cell.angle_gamma   90.00
#
_symmetry.space_group_name_H-M   'P 1'
#
loop_
_entity.id
_entity.type
_entity.pdbx_description
1 polymer ?
#
loop_
_entity_poly.entity_id
_entity_poly.type
_entity_poly.pdbx_seq_one_letter_code
_entity_poly.pdbx_strand_id
1 'polypeptide(L)'
;MIPALAPIHQQRLDEGVNMDQPEKEFSLDKPEQRGQIRRPLAERMRPRSIGEVLGQEHILGKGCLLPNLIRDNRVSNLILAGPPGSGKTTLASVIATEGECKLLKVNAVTSNVAELRDTLKLARYYGSENCFLFVDELHRFNKAQQDLLLPDVESGEVRLIGATTHNPRYYIIDPLLSRCQLISLEPLPSSVIGIALESSLVDTERGLGLRVCKASKGIIEHIALLAEGDLRKGYNFIETIVEALPDGSEITEELIAGFCRERSIRYDRDEDEHYNTASAFIKSMRGNDPDAAIYWLAKMLAGGEDPRFIARRLVIFASEDVGLADSRALLMADATFRACETIGLPECEFNLAHATLFLATCPKSNSATIAISNAKRALHENPVQAVPSSIQDRHGRNQKHRDTEDESYLYSHDFPQNISGQHYLENTLPLYQPKKSGAEIAIGERLEKWKELRHKINLK
;
A
#
# COMPACT_ATOMS: atom_id res chain seq x y z
N MET A 1 60.97 0.72 0.74
CA MET A 1 61.63 1.83 1.45
C MET A 1 60.57 2.82 1.83
N ILE A 2 60.18 2.80 3.09
CA ILE A 2 59.17 3.70 3.69
C ILE A 2 59.98 4.55 4.67
N PRO A 3 59.94 5.87 4.67
CA PRO A 3 60.50 6.65 5.76
C PRO A 3 59.45 6.90 6.85
N ALA A 4 59.98 6.78 8.08
CA ALA A 4 59.28 6.83 9.36
C ALA A 4 58.79 8.23 9.75
N LEU A 5 57.67 8.25 10.47
CA LEU A 5 57.15 9.38 11.22
C LEU A 5 57.93 9.58 12.53
N ALA A 6 58.34 10.82 12.83
CA ALA A 6 58.87 11.26 14.11
C ALA A 6 57.79 12.02 14.92
N PRO A 7 57.84 11.97 16.26
CA PRO A 7 56.80 12.50 17.14
C PRO A 7 57.01 13.99 17.50
N ILE A 8 55.91 14.74 17.64
CA ILE A 8 55.94 16.12 18.12
C ILE A 8 55.54 16.17 19.60
N HIS A 9 56.43 16.81 20.34
CA HIS A 9 56.46 17.10 21.77
C HIS A 9 55.23 17.85 22.30
N GLN A 10 54.84 17.46 23.49
CA GLN A 10 54.16 18.28 24.50
C GLN A 10 54.92 19.54 24.82
N GLN A 11 54.25 20.70 24.81
CA GLN A 11 54.60 21.83 25.65
C GLN A 11 53.38 22.33 26.40
N ARG A 12 53.46 22.20 27.73
CA ARG A 12 52.68 22.97 28.71
C ARG A 12 53.15 24.41 28.66
N LEU A 13 52.25 25.36 28.99
CA LEU A 13 52.49 26.34 30.06
C LEU A 13 51.30 27.30 30.11
N ASP A 14 50.74 27.35 31.26
CA ASP A 14 50.13 28.44 32.03
C ASP A 14 50.22 29.81 31.42
N GLU A 15 49.03 30.47 31.30
CA GLU A 15 48.91 31.91 31.56
C GLU A 15 47.47 32.25 31.92
N GLY A 16 47.36 33.00 32.95
CA GLY A 16 46.38 33.60 33.80
C GLY A 16 44.98 33.89 33.21
N VAL A 17 44.01 33.48 33.98
CA VAL A 17 42.62 33.91 33.91
C VAL A 17 42.53 35.38 34.30
N ASN A 18 42.21 36.26 33.38
CA ASN A 18 41.78 37.62 33.66
C ASN A 18 40.26 37.66 33.55
N MET A 19 39.59 37.60 34.69
CA MET A 19 38.17 37.92 34.85
C MET A 19 38.00 39.42 34.84
N ASP A 20 37.62 39.97 33.69
CA ASP A 20 36.87 41.24 33.59
C ASP A 20 36.67 41.57 32.11
N GLN A 21 35.63 40.98 31.52
CA GLN A 21 34.96 41.56 30.36
C GLN A 21 33.46 41.43 30.57
N PRO A 22 32.70 42.55 30.36
CA PRO A 22 31.25 42.59 30.55
C PRO A 22 30.57 41.64 29.54
N GLU A 23 29.60 40.91 30.06
CA GLU A 23 28.64 40.16 29.26
C GLU A 23 28.13 41.02 28.11
N LYS A 24 28.48 40.64 26.89
CA LYS A 24 27.79 41.17 25.72
C LYS A 24 26.35 40.67 25.81
N GLU A 25 25.43 41.54 26.26
CA GLU A 25 24.02 41.42 26.01
C GLU A 25 23.83 41.12 24.53
N PHE A 26 23.45 39.88 24.24
CA PHE A 26 22.86 39.53 22.96
C PHE A 26 21.52 40.28 22.92
N SER A 27 21.50 41.48 22.41
CA SER A 27 20.28 42.14 22.00
C SER A 27 19.67 41.25 20.92
N LEU A 28 18.60 40.58 21.27
CA LEU A 28 17.64 40.02 20.31
C LEU A 28 17.05 41.23 19.55
N ASP A 29 17.77 41.69 18.53
CA ASP A 29 17.17 42.56 17.53
C ASP A 29 15.91 41.84 17.05
N LYS A 30 14.80 42.59 17.13
CA LYS A 30 13.49 42.15 16.63
C LYS A 30 13.71 41.53 15.25
N PRO A 31 13.19 40.32 14.99
CA PRO A 31 13.31 39.74 13.68
C PRO A 31 12.61 40.68 12.69
N GLU A 32 13.39 41.48 11.97
CA GLU A 32 12.97 42.06 10.72
C GLU A 32 12.46 40.93 9.86
N GLN A 33 11.16 40.92 9.61
CA GLN A 33 10.40 40.23 8.57
C GLN A 33 11.17 39.09 7.85
N ARG A 34 11.61 38.08 8.56
CA ARG A 34 11.84 36.77 7.95
C ARG A 34 10.46 36.30 7.50
N GLY A 35 10.25 36.25 6.18
CA GLY A 35 9.00 35.94 5.56
C GLY A 35 8.34 34.79 6.32
N GLN A 36 7.13 35.04 6.84
CA GLN A 36 6.33 33.99 7.47
C GLN A 36 6.28 32.84 6.48
N ILE A 37 6.80 31.67 6.88
CA ILE A 37 6.62 30.43 6.10
C ILE A 37 5.11 30.31 5.96
N ARG A 38 4.58 30.68 4.80
CA ARG A 38 3.15 30.59 4.52
C ARG A 38 2.77 29.13 4.58
N ARG A 39 1.86 28.77 5.48
CA ARG A 39 1.31 27.42 5.50
C ARG A 39 0.75 27.09 4.10
N PRO A 40 0.94 25.85 3.58
CA PRO A 40 0.39 25.44 2.30
C PRO A 40 -1.12 25.73 2.19
N LEU A 41 -1.61 26.06 1.01
CA LEU A 41 -3.01 26.36 0.76
C LEU A 41 -3.93 25.23 1.27
N ALA A 42 -3.55 23.97 1.04
CA ALA A 42 -4.28 22.80 1.51
C ALA A 42 -4.45 22.77 3.05
N GLU A 43 -3.54 23.36 3.80
CA GLU A 43 -3.67 23.49 5.26
C GLU A 43 -4.50 24.70 5.66
N ARG A 44 -4.34 25.82 4.96
CA ARG A 44 -5.09 27.05 5.20
C ARG A 44 -6.58 26.87 4.92
N MET A 45 -6.92 26.19 3.82
CA MET A 45 -8.28 25.89 3.37
C MET A 45 -8.92 24.70 4.07
N ARG A 46 -8.27 24.12 5.07
CA ARG A 46 -8.83 22.96 5.80
C ARG A 46 -10.16 23.35 6.46
N PRO A 47 -11.24 22.58 6.26
CA PRO A 47 -12.53 22.76 6.92
C PRO A 47 -12.41 22.88 8.43
N ARG A 48 -13.13 23.85 9.00
CA ARG A 48 -13.18 24.13 10.45
C ARG A 48 -14.45 23.60 11.11
N SER A 49 -15.48 23.31 10.32
CA SER A 49 -16.75 22.74 10.75
C SER A 49 -17.22 21.64 9.78
N ILE A 50 -18.18 20.83 10.22
CA ILE A 50 -18.77 19.77 9.40
C ILE A 50 -19.44 20.33 8.14
N GLY A 51 -20.02 21.54 8.22
CA GLY A 51 -20.66 22.22 7.09
C GLY A 51 -19.70 22.67 5.99
N GLU A 52 -18.40 22.79 6.31
CA GLU A 52 -17.36 23.14 5.34
C GLU A 52 -16.75 21.89 4.67
N VAL A 53 -17.04 20.68 5.17
CA VAL A 53 -16.52 19.45 4.56
C VAL A 53 -17.24 19.20 3.25
N LEU A 54 -16.48 19.17 2.17
CA LEU A 54 -17.01 18.98 0.82
C LEU A 54 -17.02 17.50 0.44
N GLY A 55 -18.07 17.06 -0.24
CA GLY A 55 -18.27 15.68 -0.62
C GLY A 55 -18.60 14.76 0.57
N GLN A 56 -18.44 13.46 0.39
CA GLN A 56 -18.70 12.43 1.43
C GLN A 56 -20.18 12.39 1.87
N GLU A 57 -21.12 12.69 0.96
CA GLU A 57 -22.57 12.74 1.25
C GLU A 57 -23.12 11.42 1.80
N HIS A 58 -22.49 10.30 1.48
CA HIS A 58 -22.86 8.95 1.96
C HIS A 58 -22.63 8.78 3.46
N ILE A 59 -21.77 9.59 4.10
CA ILE A 59 -21.50 9.56 5.56
C ILE A 59 -21.89 10.85 6.26
N LEU A 60 -21.90 12.00 5.56
CA LEU A 60 -22.18 13.32 6.13
C LEU A 60 -23.50 13.90 5.66
N GLY A 61 -24.17 13.28 4.69
CA GLY A 61 -25.43 13.77 4.10
C GLY A 61 -26.63 13.69 5.04
N LYS A 62 -27.76 14.24 4.57
CA LYS A 62 -29.02 14.24 5.32
C LYS A 62 -29.46 12.78 5.60
N GLY A 63 -29.72 12.50 6.88
CA GLY A 63 -30.14 11.17 7.32
C GLY A 63 -29.00 10.25 7.77
N CYS A 64 -27.75 10.65 7.59
CA CYS A 64 -26.62 9.91 8.14
C CYS A 64 -26.51 10.10 9.66
N LEU A 65 -25.99 9.06 10.35
CA LEU A 65 -25.86 9.07 11.81
C LEU A 65 -24.63 9.88 12.29
N LEU A 66 -23.56 9.88 11.51
CA LEU A 66 -22.28 10.49 11.92
C LEU A 66 -22.40 11.99 12.25
N PRO A 67 -23.12 12.84 11.50
CA PRO A 67 -23.27 14.25 11.85
C PRO A 67 -23.95 14.48 13.21
N ASN A 68 -24.90 13.64 13.58
CA ASN A 68 -25.56 13.72 14.88
C ASN A 68 -24.64 13.29 16.02
N LEU A 69 -23.89 12.18 15.81
CA LEU A 69 -22.91 11.71 16.79
C LEU A 69 -21.80 12.75 17.02
N ILE A 70 -21.37 13.45 15.98
CA ILE A 70 -20.36 14.53 16.08
C ILE A 70 -20.93 15.68 16.92
N ARG A 71 -22.12 16.18 16.57
CA ARG A 71 -22.76 17.28 17.29
C ARG A 71 -23.00 16.99 18.77
N ASP A 72 -23.34 15.74 19.09
CA ASP A 72 -23.63 15.32 20.47
C ASP A 72 -22.37 14.91 21.24
N ASN A 73 -21.17 15.01 20.64
CA ASN A 73 -19.88 14.49 21.16
C ASN A 73 -19.94 13.00 21.56
N ARG A 74 -20.72 12.21 20.81
CA ARG A 74 -20.93 10.77 21.06
C ARG A 74 -20.16 9.87 20.09
N VAL A 75 -19.22 10.44 19.34
CA VAL A 75 -18.34 9.66 18.49
C VAL A 75 -17.47 8.76 19.35
N SER A 76 -17.52 7.45 19.08
CA SER A 76 -16.68 6.44 19.71
C SER A 76 -15.38 6.25 18.92
N ASN A 77 -14.77 5.06 19.04
CA ASN A 77 -13.57 4.73 18.26
C ASN A 77 -13.88 4.58 16.77
N LEU A 78 -13.11 5.24 15.91
CA LEU A 78 -13.27 5.23 14.45
C LEU A 78 -12.02 4.73 13.75
N ILE A 79 -12.19 4.08 12.61
CA ILE A 79 -11.17 3.87 11.60
C ILE A 79 -11.65 4.49 10.29
N LEU A 80 -10.96 5.54 9.85
CA LEU A 80 -11.21 6.26 8.61
C LEU A 80 -10.35 5.63 7.51
N ALA A 81 -10.97 4.92 6.58
CA ALA A 81 -10.30 4.31 5.44
C ALA A 81 -10.65 5.07 4.15
N GLY A 82 -9.67 5.29 3.26
CA GLY A 82 -9.94 5.94 1.98
C GLY A 82 -8.66 6.44 1.32
N PRO A 83 -8.70 6.82 0.03
CA PRO A 83 -7.53 7.26 -0.72
C PRO A 83 -6.90 8.54 -0.15
N PRO A 84 -5.66 8.87 -0.55
CA PRO A 84 -5.04 10.15 -0.23
C PRO A 84 -5.96 11.32 -0.62
N GLY A 85 -5.90 12.42 0.12
CA GLY A 85 -6.68 13.62 -0.16
C GLY A 85 -8.20 13.52 0.01
N SER A 86 -8.76 12.36 0.40
CA SER A 86 -10.21 12.17 0.63
C SER A 86 -10.76 12.88 1.87
N GLY A 87 -9.88 13.45 2.71
CA GLY A 87 -10.29 14.23 3.87
C GLY A 87 -10.21 13.52 5.24
N LYS A 88 -9.55 12.36 5.36
CA LYS A 88 -9.44 11.60 6.63
C LYS A 88 -8.97 12.45 7.82
N THR A 89 -7.80 13.08 7.67
CA THR A 89 -7.20 13.96 8.71
C THR A 89 -8.07 15.20 8.98
N THR A 90 -8.73 15.69 7.93
CA THR A 90 -9.67 16.82 8.03
C THR A 90 -10.90 16.42 8.84
N LEU A 91 -11.53 15.30 8.51
CA LEU A 91 -12.70 14.80 9.24
C LEU A 91 -12.37 14.55 10.71
N ALA A 92 -11.22 13.94 11.01
CA ALA A 92 -10.77 13.76 12.39
C ALA A 92 -10.62 15.10 13.15
N SER A 93 -10.06 16.13 12.45
CA SER A 93 -9.94 17.45 13.05
C SER A 93 -11.30 18.12 13.27
N VAL A 94 -12.23 18.00 12.34
CA VAL A 94 -13.59 18.53 12.46
C VAL A 94 -14.34 17.83 13.60
N ILE A 95 -14.26 16.51 13.72
CA ILE A 95 -14.86 15.74 14.82
C ILE A 95 -14.38 16.27 16.17
N ALA A 96 -13.09 16.49 16.32
CA ALA A 96 -12.52 16.99 17.56
C ALA A 96 -12.93 18.45 17.84
N THR A 97 -12.95 19.30 16.81
CA THR A 97 -13.32 20.72 16.95
C THR A 97 -14.80 20.89 17.33
N GLU A 98 -15.71 20.20 16.64
CA GLU A 98 -17.16 20.25 16.93
C GLU A 98 -17.49 19.68 18.31
N GLY A 99 -16.72 18.66 18.76
CA GLY A 99 -16.87 18.08 20.10
C GLY A 99 -16.12 18.84 21.20
N GLU A 100 -15.52 20.02 20.91
CA GLU A 100 -14.67 20.79 21.83
C GLU A 100 -13.54 19.98 22.46
N CYS A 101 -13.07 18.94 21.75
CA CYS A 101 -12.07 17.97 22.19
C CYS A 101 -10.67 18.32 21.69
N LYS A 102 -9.66 17.97 22.47
CA LYS A 102 -8.28 17.98 22.01
C LYS A 102 -8.03 16.84 21.02
N LEU A 103 -7.25 17.10 19.97
CA LEU A 103 -6.79 16.08 19.02
C LEU A 103 -5.30 15.85 19.21
N LEU A 104 -4.92 14.78 19.88
CA LEU A 104 -3.53 14.35 20.00
C LEU A 104 -3.18 13.54 18.75
N LYS A 105 -2.14 13.97 18.04
CA LYS A 105 -1.78 13.38 16.74
C LYS A 105 -0.52 12.55 16.87
N VAL A 106 -0.56 11.33 16.34
CA VAL A 106 0.57 10.42 16.19
C VAL A 106 0.64 10.02 14.71
N ASN A 107 1.81 10.10 14.11
CA ASN A 107 2.03 9.60 12.76
C ASN A 107 2.75 8.26 12.83
N ALA A 108 2.11 7.19 12.37
CA ALA A 108 2.65 5.83 12.49
C ALA A 108 3.94 5.60 11.67
N VAL A 109 4.26 6.47 10.70
CA VAL A 109 5.50 6.39 9.90
C VAL A 109 6.71 6.90 10.68
N THR A 110 6.53 8.00 11.44
CA THR A 110 7.64 8.70 12.11
C THR A 110 7.74 8.39 13.60
N SER A 111 6.64 7.99 14.23
CA SER A 111 6.56 7.82 15.68
C SER A 111 7.07 6.46 16.15
N ASN A 112 7.82 6.46 17.22
CA ASN A 112 8.31 5.26 17.88
C ASN A 112 7.37 4.82 19.04
N VAL A 113 7.65 3.63 19.61
CA VAL A 113 6.86 3.05 20.71
C VAL A 113 6.85 3.93 21.96
N ALA A 114 7.95 4.64 22.27
CA ALA A 114 8.03 5.50 23.44
C ALA A 114 7.11 6.71 23.29
N GLU A 115 7.14 7.37 22.14
CA GLU A 115 6.26 8.50 21.80
C GLU A 115 4.78 8.10 21.83
N LEU A 116 4.44 6.92 21.29
CA LEU A 116 3.08 6.39 21.36
C LEU A 116 2.61 6.22 22.83
N ARG A 117 3.47 5.63 23.68
CA ARG A 117 3.15 5.46 25.12
C ARG A 117 2.97 6.78 25.85
N ASP A 118 3.80 7.77 25.55
CA ASP A 118 3.69 9.08 26.19
C ASP A 118 2.45 9.83 25.71
N THR A 119 2.10 9.70 24.44
CA THR A 119 0.85 10.27 23.91
C THR A 119 -0.38 9.58 24.51
N LEU A 120 -0.36 8.25 24.71
CA LEU A 120 -1.42 7.52 25.42
C LEU A 120 -1.57 7.98 26.87
N LYS A 121 -0.49 8.18 27.63
CA LYS A 121 -0.54 8.76 28.98
C LYS A 121 -1.20 10.14 28.99
N LEU A 122 -0.86 10.97 28.01
CA LEU A 122 -1.42 12.30 27.86
C LEU A 122 -2.91 12.23 27.50
N ALA A 123 -3.31 11.31 26.63
CA ALA A 123 -4.73 11.08 26.28
C ALA A 123 -5.56 10.66 27.49
N ARG A 124 -5.05 9.72 28.31
CA ARG A 124 -5.69 9.31 29.58
C ARG A 124 -5.81 10.48 30.56
N TYR A 125 -4.78 11.35 30.66
CA TYR A 125 -4.79 12.52 31.52
C TYR A 125 -5.92 13.50 31.15
N TYR A 126 -6.18 13.71 29.84
CA TYR A 126 -7.29 14.56 29.40
C TYR A 126 -8.67 13.88 29.55
N GLY A 127 -8.70 12.56 29.50
CA GLY A 127 -9.92 11.74 29.54
C GLY A 127 -10.63 11.65 28.19
N SER A 128 -11.35 10.58 28.00
CA SER A 128 -12.01 10.28 26.70
C SER A 128 -13.07 11.30 26.30
N GLU A 129 -13.71 12.00 27.24
CA GLU A 129 -14.72 13.01 26.92
C GLU A 129 -14.12 14.28 26.30
N ASN A 130 -12.84 14.57 26.59
CA ASN A 130 -12.17 15.81 26.22
C ASN A 130 -11.07 15.62 25.17
N CYS A 131 -10.80 14.39 24.75
CA CYS A 131 -9.66 14.10 23.89
C CYS A 131 -9.93 12.96 22.91
N PHE A 132 -9.39 13.10 21.70
CA PHE A 132 -9.22 12.04 20.74
C PHE A 132 -7.73 11.79 20.49
N LEU A 133 -7.35 10.52 20.40
CA LEU A 133 -6.07 10.10 19.88
C LEU A 133 -6.23 9.84 18.36
N PHE A 134 -5.60 10.65 17.55
CA PHE A 134 -5.56 10.46 16.10
C PHE A 134 -4.26 9.78 15.70
N VAL A 135 -4.36 8.60 15.09
CA VAL A 135 -3.22 7.87 14.53
C VAL A 135 -3.31 7.90 13.01
N ASP A 136 -2.42 8.70 12.39
CA ASP A 136 -2.31 8.76 10.93
C ASP A 136 -1.49 7.59 10.40
N GLU A 137 -1.89 7.06 9.24
CA GLU A 137 -1.28 5.89 8.59
C GLU A 137 -1.21 4.65 9.51
N LEU A 138 -2.30 4.37 10.24
CA LEU A 138 -2.38 3.30 11.25
C LEU A 138 -1.88 1.93 10.75
N HIS A 139 -2.00 1.66 9.45
CA HIS A 139 -1.52 0.43 8.81
C HIS A 139 0.02 0.28 8.85
N ARG A 140 0.77 1.34 9.13
CA ARG A 140 2.24 1.31 9.30
C ARG A 140 2.68 0.81 10.67
N PHE A 141 1.78 0.81 11.64
CA PHE A 141 2.07 0.20 12.94
C PHE A 141 2.14 -1.32 12.81
N ASN A 142 3.19 -1.91 13.38
CA ASN A 142 3.27 -3.35 13.52
C ASN A 142 2.27 -3.86 14.57
N LYS A 143 2.07 -5.20 14.63
CA LYS A 143 1.11 -5.81 15.53
C LYS A 143 1.31 -5.39 17.00
N ALA A 144 2.54 -5.36 17.50
CA ALA A 144 2.84 -4.98 18.89
C ALA A 144 2.49 -3.51 19.19
N GLN A 145 2.63 -2.61 18.21
CA GLN A 145 2.24 -1.20 18.36
C GLN A 145 0.71 -1.05 18.33
N GLN A 146 0.01 -1.82 17.51
CA GLN A 146 -1.45 -1.85 17.51
C GLN A 146 -2.00 -2.46 18.81
N ASP A 147 -1.36 -3.52 19.33
CA ASP A 147 -1.74 -4.13 20.63
C ASP A 147 -1.60 -3.14 21.80
N LEU A 148 -0.69 -2.15 21.73
CA LEU A 148 -0.58 -1.12 22.77
C LEU A 148 -1.81 -0.20 22.86
N LEU A 149 -2.60 -0.08 21.80
CA LEU A 149 -3.82 0.74 21.79
C LEU A 149 -5.00 0.02 22.44
N LEU A 150 -5.00 -1.33 22.44
CA LEU A 150 -6.16 -2.14 22.84
C LEU A 150 -6.65 -1.87 24.27
N PRO A 151 -5.80 -1.85 25.32
CA PRO A 151 -6.27 -1.66 26.68
C PRO A 151 -7.05 -0.36 26.86
N ASP A 152 -6.59 0.72 26.26
CA ASP A 152 -7.20 2.05 26.39
C ASP A 152 -8.50 2.19 25.57
N VAL A 153 -8.54 1.55 24.40
CA VAL A 153 -9.72 1.48 23.54
C VAL A 153 -10.81 0.59 24.17
N GLU A 154 -10.41 -0.51 24.82
CA GLU A 154 -11.32 -1.43 25.53
C GLU A 154 -11.91 -0.82 26.79
N SER A 155 -11.08 -0.16 27.61
CA SER A 155 -11.53 0.49 28.85
C SER A 155 -12.34 1.76 28.58
N GLY A 156 -12.25 2.32 27.35
CA GLY A 156 -12.86 3.59 27.00
C GLY A 156 -12.13 4.81 27.61
N GLU A 157 -10.91 4.63 28.12
CA GLU A 157 -10.08 5.74 28.62
C GLU A 157 -9.60 6.67 27.52
N VAL A 158 -9.45 6.13 26.30
CA VAL A 158 -9.03 6.88 25.11
C VAL A 158 -10.00 6.63 23.96
N ARG A 159 -10.48 7.68 23.31
CA ARG A 159 -11.19 7.60 22.03
C ARG A 159 -10.21 7.66 20.87
N LEU A 160 -10.19 6.59 20.07
CA LEU A 160 -9.28 6.45 18.94
C LEU A 160 -9.93 6.90 17.63
N ILE A 161 -9.20 7.68 16.82
CA ILE A 161 -9.50 7.88 15.40
C ILE A 161 -8.26 7.42 14.62
N GLY A 162 -8.32 6.23 14.03
CA GLY A 162 -7.27 5.74 13.12
C GLY A 162 -7.53 6.17 11.68
N ALA A 163 -6.53 6.61 10.95
CA ALA A 163 -6.61 6.86 9.51
C ALA A 163 -5.73 5.89 8.74
N THR A 164 -6.22 5.41 7.60
CA THR A 164 -5.47 4.51 6.71
C THR A 164 -5.85 4.73 5.25
N THR A 165 -4.86 4.61 4.36
CA THR A 165 -5.07 4.58 2.91
C THR A 165 -5.29 3.15 2.39
N HIS A 166 -4.97 2.12 3.18
CA HIS A 166 -5.06 0.71 2.83
C HIS A 166 -6.35 0.08 3.34
N ASN A 167 -6.71 -1.09 2.78
CA ASN A 167 -7.87 -1.83 3.28
C ASN A 167 -7.64 -2.29 4.74
N PRO A 168 -8.44 -1.80 5.70
CA PRO A 168 -8.21 -2.07 7.13
C PRO A 168 -8.17 -3.57 7.49
N ARG A 169 -8.93 -4.39 6.78
CA ARG A 169 -9.04 -5.84 7.05
C ARG A 169 -7.74 -6.62 6.86
N TYR A 170 -6.77 -6.07 6.10
CA TYR A 170 -5.49 -6.73 5.86
C TYR A 170 -4.35 -6.23 6.73
N TYR A 171 -4.48 -5.01 7.28
CA TYR A 171 -3.37 -4.33 7.94
C TYR A 171 -3.64 -4.02 9.42
N ILE A 172 -4.91 -4.01 9.83
CA ILE A 172 -5.28 -3.73 11.21
C ILE A 172 -5.72 -5.02 11.88
N ILE A 173 -5.29 -5.24 13.12
CA ILE A 173 -5.59 -6.47 13.85
C ILE A 173 -7.10 -6.57 14.17
N ASP A 174 -7.65 -7.78 14.09
CA ASP A 174 -9.07 -8.04 14.34
C ASP A 174 -9.58 -7.52 15.70
N PRO A 175 -8.81 -7.64 16.81
CA PRO A 175 -9.24 -7.08 18.10
C PRO A 175 -9.47 -5.57 18.07
N LEU A 176 -8.68 -4.81 17.31
CA LEU A 176 -8.85 -3.36 17.18
C LEU A 176 -10.02 -3.03 16.25
N LEU A 177 -10.14 -3.76 15.12
CA LEU A 177 -11.26 -3.60 14.18
C LEU A 177 -12.62 -3.85 14.84
N SER A 178 -12.72 -4.86 15.70
CA SER A 178 -13.98 -5.19 16.39
C SER A 178 -14.46 -4.13 17.38
N ARG A 179 -13.57 -3.21 17.80
CA ARG A 179 -13.83 -2.13 18.78
C ARG A 179 -13.96 -0.76 18.15
N CYS A 180 -13.79 -0.67 16.84
CA CYS A 180 -13.85 0.57 16.09
C CYS A 180 -14.94 0.51 15.02
N GLN A 181 -15.63 1.63 14.81
CA GLN A 181 -16.52 1.79 13.68
C GLN A 181 -15.68 2.12 12.43
N LEU A 182 -15.83 1.32 11.38
CA LEU A 182 -15.16 1.56 10.10
C LEU A 182 -15.97 2.53 9.26
N ILE A 183 -15.34 3.60 8.82
CA ILE A 183 -15.90 4.61 7.92
C ILE A 183 -15.03 4.67 6.66
N SER A 184 -15.64 4.44 5.52
CA SER A 184 -14.96 4.52 4.22
C SER A 184 -15.20 5.90 3.60
N LEU A 185 -14.12 6.60 3.28
CA LEU A 185 -14.15 7.84 2.51
C LEU A 185 -13.88 7.53 1.04
N GLU A 186 -14.61 8.19 0.16
CA GLU A 186 -14.47 8.05 -1.29
C GLU A 186 -13.57 9.15 -1.87
N PRO A 187 -12.96 8.90 -3.06
CA PRO A 187 -12.30 9.97 -3.81
C PRO A 187 -13.28 11.12 -4.08
N LEU A 188 -12.81 12.36 -3.99
CA LEU A 188 -13.69 13.50 -4.26
C LEU A 188 -13.98 13.62 -5.77
N PRO A 189 -15.23 13.78 -6.18
CA PRO A 189 -15.57 14.08 -7.56
C PRO A 189 -14.89 15.36 -8.04
N SER A 190 -14.48 15.43 -9.30
CA SER A 190 -13.86 16.63 -9.89
C SER A 190 -14.72 17.88 -9.77
N SER A 191 -16.04 17.76 -9.83
CA SER A 191 -16.98 18.85 -9.60
C SER A 191 -16.86 19.44 -8.20
N VAL A 192 -16.67 18.60 -7.17
CA VAL A 192 -16.49 19.02 -5.78
C VAL A 192 -15.13 19.70 -5.60
N ILE A 193 -14.08 19.13 -6.21
CA ILE A 193 -12.73 19.74 -6.20
C ILE A 193 -12.80 21.11 -6.90
N GLY A 194 -13.49 21.22 -8.02
CA GLY A 194 -13.68 22.50 -8.73
C GLY A 194 -14.27 23.59 -7.81
N ILE A 195 -15.33 23.28 -7.07
CA ILE A 195 -15.94 24.20 -6.09
C ILE A 195 -14.93 24.64 -5.04
N ALA A 196 -14.12 23.71 -4.52
CA ALA A 196 -13.09 24.01 -3.53
C ALA A 196 -12.00 24.94 -4.10
N LEU A 197 -11.56 24.71 -5.34
CA LEU A 197 -10.57 25.53 -6.02
C LEU A 197 -11.11 26.93 -6.31
N GLU A 198 -12.35 27.08 -6.81
CA GLU A 198 -13.02 28.37 -7.01
C GLU A 198 -13.10 29.16 -5.70
N SER A 199 -13.54 28.50 -4.61
CA SER A 199 -13.60 29.10 -3.28
C SER A 199 -12.22 29.61 -2.84
N SER A 200 -11.14 28.85 -3.09
CA SER A 200 -9.79 29.22 -2.70
C SER A 200 -9.25 30.45 -3.44
N LEU A 201 -9.67 30.69 -4.68
CA LEU A 201 -9.28 31.88 -5.46
C LEU A 201 -9.97 33.14 -5.00
N VAL A 202 -11.12 33.03 -4.34
CA VAL A 202 -11.92 34.17 -3.87
C VAL A 202 -11.66 34.50 -2.39
N ASP A 203 -11.36 33.48 -1.58
CA ASP A 203 -11.13 33.65 -0.14
C ASP A 203 -9.86 34.46 0.12
N THR A 204 -10.05 35.68 0.68
CA THR A 204 -8.95 36.62 1.00
C THR A 204 -8.30 36.35 2.35
N GLU A 205 -8.95 35.57 3.24
CA GLU A 205 -8.41 35.24 4.57
C GLU A 205 -7.53 34.00 4.51
N ARG A 206 -8.05 32.91 3.96
CA ARG A 206 -7.39 31.59 3.95
C ARG A 206 -6.82 31.22 2.59
N GLY A 207 -7.43 31.74 1.52
CA GLY A 207 -7.15 31.37 0.15
C GLY A 207 -6.08 32.23 -0.55
N LEU A 208 -6.29 32.39 -1.83
CA LEU A 208 -5.44 33.13 -2.77
C LEU A 208 -6.09 34.47 -3.24
N GLY A 209 -7.23 34.83 -2.67
CA GLY A 209 -8.02 35.98 -3.12
C GLY A 209 -7.26 37.34 -3.14
N LEU A 210 -6.23 37.50 -2.32
CA LEU A 210 -5.37 38.66 -2.33
C LEU A 210 -4.51 38.81 -3.60
N ARG A 211 -4.25 37.72 -4.34
CA ARG A 211 -3.49 37.71 -5.61
C ARG A 211 -4.33 38.17 -6.79
N VAL A 212 -5.67 38.23 -6.63
CA VAL A 212 -6.63 38.71 -7.65
C VAL A 212 -6.50 37.96 -9.00
N CYS A 213 -5.93 36.73 -9.01
CA CYS A 213 -5.82 35.93 -10.23
C CYS A 213 -7.19 35.40 -10.67
N LYS A 214 -7.41 35.39 -11.99
CA LYS A 214 -8.67 34.93 -12.60
C LYS A 214 -8.44 33.58 -13.29
N ALA A 215 -9.40 32.70 -13.16
CA ALA A 215 -9.43 31.42 -13.89
C ALA A 215 -10.83 31.24 -14.50
N SER A 216 -10.91 30.84 -15.77
CA SER A 216 -12.18 30.44 -16.35
C SER A 216 -12.68 29.13 -15.73
N LYS A 217 -13.98 28.87 -15.83
CA LYS A 217 -14.57 27.62 -15.31
C LYS A 217 -13.93 26.38 -15.95
N GLY A 218 -13.64 26.41 -17.25
CA GLY A 218 -12.96 25.29 -17.93
C GLY A 218 -11.57 25.00 -17.39
N ILE A 219 -10.81 26.04 -17.00
CA ILE A 219 -9.49 25.92 -16.37
C ILE A 219 -9.59 25.25 -15.00
N ILE A 220 -10.55 25.68 -14.19
CA ILE A 220 -10.79 25.08 -12.87
C ILE A 220 -11.19 23.60 -13.00
N GLU A 221 -12.08 23.29 -13.94
CA GLU A 221 -12.48 21.91 -14.23
C GLU A 221 -11.28 21.06 -14.68
N HIS A 222 -10.38 21.63 -15.50
CA HIS A 222 -9.17 20.93 -15.94
C HIS A 222 -8.22 20.65 -14.76
N ILE A 223 -7.96 21.64 -13.89
CA ILE A 223 -7.15 21.45 -12.69
C ILE A 223 -7.80 20.40 -11.75
N ALA A 224 -9.12 20.43 -11.62
CA ALA A 224 -9.86 19.49 -10.80
C ALA A 224 -9.78 18.04 -11.33
N LEU A 225 -9.75 17.87 -12.66
CA LEU A 225 -9.52 16.56 -13.29
C LEU A 225 -8.09 16.06 -13.03
N LEU A 226 -7.08 16.95 -13.13
CA LEU A 226 -5.68 16.61 -12.85
C LEU A 226 -5.42 16.26 -11.37
N ALA A 227 -6.31 16.66 -10.47
CA ALA A 227 -6.23 16.33 -9.06
C ALA A 227 -6.63 14.87 -8.76
N GLU A 228 -7.32 14.16 -9.68
CA GLU A 228 -7.63 12.73 -9.60
C GLU A 228 -8.32 12.30 -8.28
N GLY A 229 -9.18 13.14 -7.74
CA GLY A 229 -9.90 12.86 -6.49
C GLY A 229 -9.16 13.29 -5.22
N ASP A 230 -7.92 13.79 -5.32
CA ASP A 230 -7.11 14.32 -4.21
C ASP A 230 -7.17 15.85 -4.17
N LEU A 231 -7.96 16.41 -3.25
CA LEU A 231 -8.11 17.85 -3.08
C LEU A 231 -6.78 18.54 -2.70
N ARG A 232 -5.89 17.85 -1.99
CA ARG A 232 -4.57 18.40 -1.63
C ARG A 232 -3.72 18.64 -2.88
N LYS A 233 -3.76 17.70 -3.85
CA LYS A 233 -3.13 17.88 -5.16
C LYS A 233 -3.71 19.11 -5.88
N GLY A 234 -5.05 19.23 -5.91
CA GLY A 234 -5.73 20.36 -6.52
C GLY A 234 -5.28 21.70 -5.93
N TYR A 235 -5.25 21.81 -4.61
CA TYR A 235 -4.76 23.03 -3.92
C TYR A 235 -3.28 23.31 -4.20
N ASN A 236 -2.42 22.31 -4.21
CA ASN A 236 -1.01 22.50 -4.53
C ASN A 236 -0.82 22.96 -5.99
N PHE A 237 -1.64 22.49 -6.93
CA PHE A 237 -1.59 22.92 -8.32
C PHE A 237 -1.95 24.40 -8.46
N ILE A 238 -3.11 24.79 -7.94
CA ILE A 238 -3.58 26.16 -8.06
C ILE A 238 -2.65 27.14 -7.32
N GLU A 239 -2.15 26.77 -6.13
CA GLU A 239 -1.20 27.57 -5.35
C GLU A 239 0.08 27.81 -6.13
N THR A 240 0.69 26.76 -6.69
CA THR A 240 1.93 26.88 -7.48
C THR A 240 1.75 27.74 -8.72
N ILE A 241 0.63 27.58 -9.45
CA ILE A 241 0.34 28.39 -10.64
C ILE A 241 0.16 29.85 -10.26
N VAL A 242 -0.63 30.14 -9.24
CA VAL A 242 -0.90 31.52 -8.78
C VAL A 242 0.37 32.21 -8.25
N GLU A 243 1.23 31.46 -7.53
CA GLU A 243 2.48 32.02 -7.01
C GLU A 243 3.50 32.35 -8.11
N ALA A 244 3.46 31.61 -9.23
CA ALA A 244 4.32 31.85 -10.38
C ALA A 244 3.86 33.05 -11.23
N LEU A 245 2.64 33.55 -11.03
CA LEU A 245 2.06 34.64 -11.84
C LEU A 245 2.12 36.00 -11.12
N PRO A 246 2.25 37.13 -11.87
CA PRO A 246 1.99 38.45 -11.32
C PRO A 246 0.56 38.60 -10.80
N ASP A 247 0.36 39.50 -9.84
CA ASP A 247 -0.98 39.78 -9.31
C ASP A 247 -1.92 40.31 -10.41
N GLY A 248 -3.17 39.81 -10.39
CA GLY A 248 -4.19 40.18 -11.36
C GLY A 248 -4.11 39.44 -12.69
N SER A 249 -3.18 38.52 -12.84
CA SER A 249 -3.03 37.71 -14.06
C SER A 249 -4.19 36.74 -14.26
N GLU A 250 -4.38 36.32 -15.53
CA GLU A 250 -5.30 35.25 -15.89
C GLU A 250 -4.54 33.92 -16.05
N ILE A 251 -5.10 32.87 -15.48
CA ILE A 251 -4.57 31.51 -15.65
C ILE A 251 -5.04 30.97 -17.00
N THR A 252 -4.10 30.55 -17.87
CA THR A 252 -4.39 30.08 -19.23
C THR A 252 -4.13 28.58 -19.40
N GLU A 253 -4.71 27.98 -20.44
CA GLU A 253 -4.48 26.57 -20.78
C GLU A 253 -3.01 26.27 -21.09
N GLU A 254 -2.28 27.22 -21.71
CA GLU A 254 -0.85 27.05 -22.01
C GLU A 254 -0.02 26.93 -20.73
N LEU A 255 -0.36 27.66 -19.68
CA LEU A 255 0.30 27.57 -18.38
C LEU A 255 0.07 26.19 -17.74
N ILE A 256 -1.18 25.69 -17.79
CA ILE A 256 -1.49 24.34 -17.28
C ILE A 256 -0.72 23.29 -18.08
N ALA A 257 -0.73 23.39 -19.43
CA ALA A 257 -0.03 22.46 -20.29
C ALA A 257 1.49 22.48 -20.08
N GLY A 258 2.07 23.66 -19.81
CA GLY A 258 3.47 23.84 -19.42
C GLY A 258 3.78 23.13 -18.11
N PHE A 259 2.98 23.41 -17.10
CA PHE A 259 3.10 22.81 -15.78
C PHE A 259 2.96 21.27 -15.80
N CYS A 260 2.02 20.75 -16.57
CA CYS A 260 1.84 19.30 -16.75
C CYS A 260 3.03 18.66 -17.47
N ARG A 261 3.65 19.32 -18.45
CA ARG A 261 4.84 18.83 -19.16
C ARG A 261 6.06 18.72 -18.23
N GLU A 262 6.29 19.70 -17.39
CA GLU A 262 7.36 19.67 -16.38
C GLU A 262 7.13 18.59 -15.33
N ARG A 263 5.87 18.24 -15.07
CA ARG A 263 5.46 17.27 -14.04
C ARG A 263 5.36 15.84 -14.54
N SER A 264 5.08 15.61 -15.82
CA SER A 264 5.07 14.25 -16.41
C SER A 264 6.44 13.56 -16.32
N ILE A 265 7.52 14.30 -16.02
CA ILE A 265 8.86 13.80 -15.70
C ILE A 265 8.98 13.36 -14.21
N ARG A 266 8.05 13.78 -13.35
CA ARG A 266 8.01 13.37 -11.93
C ARG A 266 6.78 12.50 -11.69
N TYR A 267 6.96 11.21 -11.85
CA TYR A 267 6.05 10.19 -11.32
C TYR A 267 5.88 10.46 -9.82
N ASP A 268 4.71 10.95 -9.43
CA ASP A 268 4.40 11.08 -8.02
C ASP A 268 4.41 9.66 -7.41
N ARG A 269 5.24 9.45 -6.41
CA ARG A 269 5.32 8.22 -5.61
C ARG A 269 4.05 8.02 -4.76
N ASP A 270 2.88 8.27 -5.34
CA ASP A 270 1.61 7.97 -4.73
C ASP A 270 1.39 6.45 -4.82
N GLU A 271 1.37 5.79 -3.69
CA GLU A 271 1.23 4.33 -3.59
C GLU A 271 0.02 3.81 -4.40
N ASP A 272 -1.06 4.57 -4.52
CA ASP A 272 -2.27 4.15 -5.25
C ASP A 272 -2.09 4.16 -6.79
N GLU A 273 -1.42 5.15 -7.36
CA GLU A 273 -1.12 5.17 -8.81
C GLU A 273 -0.11 4.09 -9.18
N HIS A 274 0.86 3.85 -8.31
CA HIS A 274 1.81 2.74 -8.40
C HIS A 274 1.07 1.39 -8.47
N TYR A 275 0.14 1.11 -7.54
CA TYR A 275 -0.66 -0.12 -7.55
C TYR A 275 -1.60 -0.20 -8.75
N ASN A 276 -2.21 0.89 -9.18
CA ASN A 276 -3.08 0.93 -10.34
C ASN A 276 -2.31 0.65 -11.64
N THR A 277 -1.13 1.24 -11.82
CA THR A 277 -0.28 1.02 -13.00
C THR A 277 0.26 -0.41 -13.03
N ALA A 278 0.73 -0.94 -11.90
CA ALA A 278 1.15 -2.33 -11.78
C ALA A 278 -0.02 -3.31 -12.04
N SER A 279 -1.23 -2.99 -11.59
CA SER A 279 -2.44 -3.77 -11.87
C SER A 279 -2.81 -3.75 -13.35
N ALA A 280 -2.74 -2.59 -14.01
CA ALA A 280 -2.97 -2.44 -15.44
C ALA A 280 -1.95 -3.24 -16.26
N PHE A 281 -0.67 -3.18 -15.89
CA PHE A 281 0.42 -3.95 -16.46
C PHE A 281 0.13 -5.47 -16.44
N ILE A 282 -0.22 -6.00 -15.26
CA ILE A 282 -0.54 -7.43 -15.08
C ILE A 282 -1.79 -7.81 -15.88
N LYS A 283 -2.85 -6.99 -15.83
CA LYS A 283 -4.11 -7.26 -16.54
C LYS A 283 -3.94 -7.23 -18.06
N SER A 284 -3.07 -6.36 -18.60
CA SER A 284 -2.75 -6.30 -20.01
C SER A 284 -2.05 -7.58 -20.47
N MET A 285 -1.04 -8.05 -19.74
CA MET A 285 -0.41 -9.36 -20.03
C MET A 285 -1.39 -10.52 -19.92
N ARG A 286 -2.29 -10.51 -18.93
CA ARG A 286 -3.33 -11.53 -18.75
C ARG A 286 -4.33 -11.52 -19.90
N GLY A 287 -4.64 -10.32 -20.43
CA GLY A 287 -5.51 -10.12 -21.59
C GLY A 287 -4.85 -10.37 -22.95
N ASN A 288 -3.57 -10.78 -22.98
CA ASN A 288 -2.79 -10.97 -24.20
C ASN A 288 -2.66 -9.71 -25.09
N ASP A 289 -2.55 -8.55 -24.43
CA ASP A 289 -2.30 -7.27 -25.09
C ASP A 289 -0.83 -6.83 -24.84
N PRO A 290 0.10 -7.18 -25.75
CA PRO A 290 1.51 -6.84 -25.59
C PRO A 290 1.79 -5.34 -25.70
N ASP A 291 1.01 -4.60 -26.50
CA ASP A 291 1.20 -3.16 -26.70
C ASP A 291 0.83 -2.39 -25.45
N ALA A 292 -0.33 -2.70 -24.84
CA ALA A 292 -0.71 -2.14 -23.56
C ALA A 292 0.29 -2.53 -22.44
N ALA A 293 0.75 -3.78 -22.41
CA ALA A 293 1.72 -4.24 -21.41
C ALA A 293 3.04 -3.45 -21.48
N ILE A 294 3.58 -3.24 -22.68
CA ILE A 294 4.80 -2.44 -22.89
C ILE A 294 4.57 -0.97 -22.54
N TYR A 295 3.41 -0.42 -22.86
CA TYR A 295 3.07 0.96 -22.49
C TYR A 295 3.09 1.14 -20.94
N TRP A 296 2.46 0.23 -20.20
CA TRP A 296 2.45 0.29 -18.74
C TRP A 296 3.82 0.03 -18.13
N LEU A 297 4.65 -0.85 -18.74
CA LEU A 297 6.05 -1.03 -18.34
C LEU A 297 6.82 0.29 -18.49
N ALA A 298 6.75 0.93 -19.67
CA ALA A 298 7.41 2.19 -19.92
C ALA A 298 6.95 3.30 -18.96
N LYS A 299 5.63 3.35 -18.64
CA LYS A 299 5.09 4.31 -17.66
C LYS A 299 5.68 4.06 -16.27
N MET A 300 5.79 2.81 -15.79
CA MET A 300 6.41 2.48 -14.51
C MET A 300 7.90 2.88 -14.47
N LEU A 301 8.66 2.57 -15.53
CA LEU A 301 10.10 2.90 -15.61
C LEU A 301 10.32 4.42 -15.68
N ALA A 302 9.56 5.13 -16.49
CA ALA A 302 9.61 6.60 -16.56
C ALA A 302 9.22 7.24 -15.22
N GLY A 303 8.35 6.60 -14.45
CA GLY A 303 7.98 6.97 -13.10
C GLY A 303 9.02 6.69 -12.02
N GLY A 304 10.14 6.06 -12.37
CA GLY A 304 11.21 5.71 -11.42
C GLY A 304 10.89 4.51 -10.55
N GLU A 305 10.00 3.62 -11.01
CA GLU A 305 9.71 2.36 -10.33
C GLU A 305 10.96 1.49 -10.19
N ASP A 306 11.12 0.83 -9.06
CA ASP A 306 12.21 -0.13 -8.86
C ASP A 306 12.09 -1.29 -9.87
N PRO A 307 13.06 -1.49 -10.78
CA PRO A 307 13.02 -2.56 -11.77
C PRO A 307 12.88 -3.95 -11.12
N ARG A 308 13.37 -4.13 -9.90
CA ARG A 308 13.21 -5.38 -9.14
C ARG A 308 11.77 -5.59 -8.69
N PHE A 309 11.03 -4.51 -8.39
CA PHE A 309 9.60 -4.62 -8.09
C PHE A 309 8.86 -5.12 -9.33
N ILE A 310 9.10 -4.52 -10.50
CA ILE A 310 8.48 -4.94 -11.77
C ILE A 310 8.81 -6.41 -12.05
N ALA A 311 10.08 -6.78 -11.94
CA ALA A 311 10.54 -8.15 -12.17
C ALA A 311 9.89 -9.16 -11.21
N ARG A 312 9.71 -8.84 -9.92
CA ARG A 312 8.94 -9.68 -8.97
C ARG A 312 7.50 -9.91 -9.44
N ARG A 313 6.85 -8.88 -10.01
CA ARG A 313 5.49 -9.03 -10.57
C ARG A 313 5.46 -9.98 -11.77
N LEU A 314 6.50 -9.95 -12.62
CA LEU A 314 6.64 -10.91 -13.73
C LEU A 314 6.81 -12.35 -13.24
N VAL A 315 7.60 -12.58 -12.17
CA VAL A 315 7.77 -13.92 -11.56
C VAL A 315 6.43 -14.45 -11.02
N ILE A 316 5.68 -13.61 -10.32
CA ILE A 316 4.34 -13.99 -9.81
C ILE A 316 3.41 -14.31 -10.98
N PHE A 317 3.34 -13.45 -11.99
CA PHE A 317 2.51 -13.63 -13.17
C PHE A 317 2.85 -14.92 -13.93
N ALA A 318 4.14 -15.22 -14.09
CA ALA A 318 4.61 -16.43 -14.76
C ALA A 318 4.10 -17.71 -14.05
N SER A 319 4.02 -17.70 -12.72
CA SER A 319 3.53 -18.82 -11.93
C SER A 319 2.02 -18.88 -11.84
N GLU A 320 1.35 -17.72 -11.68
CA GLU A 320 -0.09 -17.60 -11.44
C GLU A 320 -0.91 -17.73 -12.72
N ASP A 321 -0.53 -16.99 -13.79
CA ASP A 321 -1.34 -16.83 -14.98
C ASP A 321 -0.87 -17.70 -16.17
N VAL A 322 0.45 -17.94 -16.29
CA VAL A 322 1.01 -18.81 -17.34
C VAL A 322 1.11 -20.25 -16.84
N GLY A 323 1.70 -20.45 -15.68
CA GLY A 323 1.78 -21.76 -15.01
C GLY A 323 2.31 -22.87 -15.91
N LEU A 324 1.58 -23.97 -15.96
CA LEU A 324 1.95 -25.16 -16.73
C LEU A 324 1.64 -25.05 -18.23
N ALA A 325 1.02 -23.99 -18.70
CA ALA A 325 0.82 -23.78 -20.13
C ALA A 325 2.15 -23.55 -20.87
N ASP A 326 3.09 -22.87 -20.22
CA ASP A 326 4.48 -22.72 -20.70
C ASP A 326 5.45 -22.55 -19.53
N SER A 327 6.12 -23.63 -19.13
CA SER A 327 7.05 -23.62 -17.99
C SER A 327 8.29 -22.75 -18.21
N ARG A 328 8.58 -22.31 -19.44
CA ARG A 328 9.67 -21.38 -19.75
C ARG A 328 9.38 -19.98 -19.18
N ALA A 329 8.12 -19.67 -18.96
CA ALA A 329 7.70 -18.38 -18.42
C ALA A 329 8.36 -18.06 -17.07
N LEU A 330 8.38 -19.01 -16.14
CA LEU A 330 9.02 -18.83 -14.85
C LEU A 330 10.54 -18.68 -14.98
N LEU A 331 11.18 -19.45 -15.86
CA LEU A 331 12.62 -19.34 -16.13
C LEU A 331 12.99 -17.98 -16.71
N MET A 332 12.19 -17.46 -17.66
CA MET A 332 12.36 -16.14 -18.24
C MET A 332 12.22 -15.04 -17.20
N ALA A 333 11.18 -15.12 -16.37
CA ALA A 333 10.92 -14.12 -15.34
C ALA A 333 12.02 -14.13 -14.25
N ASP A 334 12.51 -15.29 -13.80
CA ASP A 334 13.62 -15.41 -12.85
C ASP A 334 14.92 -14.86 -13.42
N ALA A 335 15.26 -15.20 -14.68
CA ALA A 335 16.44 -14.65 -15.35
C ALA A 335 16.35 -13.12 -15.47
N THR A 336 15.17 -12.58 -15.75
CA THR A 336 14.94 -11.13 -15.81
C THR A 336 15.10 -10.48 -14.44
N PHE A 337 14.58 -11.11 -13.38
CA PHE A 337 14.76 -10.62 -12.02
C PHE A 337 16.25 -10.51 -11.66
N ARG A 338 17.04 -11.55 -11.93
CA ARG A 338 18.49 -11.54 -11.70
C ARG A 338 19.22 -10.50 -12.55
N ALA A 339 18.80 -10.30 -13.79
CA ALA A 339 19.35 -9.23 -14.64
C ALA A 339 19.09 -7.85 -14.02
N CYS A 340 17.89 -7.59 -13.52
CA CYS A 340 17.57 -6.34 -12.82
C CYS A 340 18.43 -6.13 -11.56
N GLU A 341 18.77 -7.20 -10.84
CA GLU A 341 19.63 -7.11 -9.65
C GLU A 341 21.11 -6.86 -10.00
N THR A 342 21.59 -7.43 -11.09
CA THR A 342 23.03 -7.42 -11.41
C THR A 342 23.44 -6.31 -12.36
N ILE A 343 22.58 -5.91 -13.30
CA ILE A 343 22.86 -4.93 -14.34
C ILE A 343 22.35 -3.54 -13.90
N GLY A 344 21.09 -3.45 -13.46
CA GLY A 344 20.44 -2.18 -13.14
C GLY A 344 19.96 -1.40 -14.36
N LEU A 345 19.39 -0.22 -14.12
CA LEU A 345 18.95 0.72 -15.17
C LEU A 345 20.15 1.54 -15.68
N PRO A 346 20.14 1.95 -16.96
CA PRO A 346 19.04 1.78 -17.92
C PRO A 346 18.98 0.41 -18.63
N GLU A 347 20.04 -0.38 -18.62
CA GLU A 347 20.19 -1.55 -19.50
C GLU A 347 19.21 -2.68 -19.18
N CYS A 348 18.82 -2.86 -17.92
CA CYS A 348 17.88 -3.92 -17.53
C CYS A 348 16.46 -3.68 -18.08
N GLU A 349 16.12 -2.50 -18.60
CA GLU A 349 14.83 -2.25 -19.25
C GLU A 349 14.60 -3.15 -20.47
N PHE A 350 15.67 -3.52 -21.20
CA PHE A 350 15.57 -4.45 -22.33
C PHE A 350 15.18 -5.86 -21.86
N ASN A 351 15.71 -6.28 -20.72
CA ASN A 351 15.36 -7.57 -20.12
C ASN A 351 13.89 -7.57 -19.66
N LEU A 352 13.42 -6.49 -19.03
CA LEU A 352 12.02 -6.32 -18.62
C LEU A 352 11.08 -6.29 -19.84
N ALA A 353 11.43 -5.57 -20.90
CA ALA A 353 10.63 -5.52 -22.12
C ALA A 353 10.53 -6.91 -22.79
N HIS A 354 11.66 -7.63 -22.90
CA HIS A 354 11.69 -8.98 -23.46
C HIS A 354 10.78 -9.93 -22.68
N ALA A 355 10.90 -9.98 -21.34
CA ALA A 355 10.07 -10.83 -20.52
C ALA A 355 8.59 -10.43 -20.58
N THR A 356 8.28 -9.14 -20.60
CA THR A 356 6.91 -8.62 -20.70
C THR A 356 6.24 -9.09 -22.00
N LEU A 357 6.92 -8.94 -23.15
CA LEU A 357 6.39 -9.39 -24.43
C LEU A 357 6.22 -10.90 -24.49
N PHE A 358 7.20 -11.66 -24.00
CA PHE A 358 7.10 -13.11 -23.92
C PHE A 358 5.90 -13.53 -23.06
N LEU A 359 5.78 -12.96 -21.87
CA LEU A 359 4.69 -13.28 -20.94
C LEU A 359 3.31 -12.80 -21.46
N ALA A 360 3.24 -11.69 -22.18
CA ALA A 360 1.99 -11.22 -22.77
C ALA A 360 1.51 -12.14 -23.89
N THR A 361 2.44 -12.76 -24.65
CA THR A 361 2.13 -13.55 -25.86
C THR A 361 2.09 -15.06 -25.67
N CYS A 362 2.59 -15.60 -24.53
CA CYS A 362 2.56 -17.05 -24.28
C CYS A 362 1.15 -17.54 -23.91
N PRO A 363 0.85 -18.85 -24.07
CA PRO A 363 -0.38 -19.46 -23.59
C PRO A 363 -0.56 -19.23 -22.07
N LYS A 364 -1.80 -19.13 -21.62
CA LYS A 364 -2.15 -18.89 -20.20
C LYS A 364 -2.85 -20.08 -19.58
N SER A 365 -2.48 -20.43 -18.34
CA SER A 365 -3.23 -21.34 -17.49
C SER A 365 -3.00 -21.00 -16.02
N ASN A 366 -4.08 -20.82 -15.29
CA ASN A 366 -4.06 -20.68 -13.83
C ASN A 366 -4.43 -21.99 -13.11
N SER A 367 -4.26 -23.13 -13.75
CA SER A 367 -4.61 -24.43 -13.19
C SER A 367 -3.88 -24.74 -11.89
N ALA A 368 -2.60 -24.35 -11.77
CA ALA A 368 -1.80 -24.52 -10.56
C ALA A 368 -2.35 -23.68 -9.40
N THR A 369 -2.73 -22.43 -9.66
CA THR A 369 -3.35 -21.52 -8.68
C THR A 369 -4.71 -22.05 -8.20
N ILE A 370 -5.52 -22.58 -9.12
CA ILE A 370 -6.80 -23.22 -8.79
C ILE A 370 -6.55 -24.46 -7.95
N ALA A 371 -5.56 -25.30 -8.31
CA ALA A 371 -5.26 -26.53 -7.60
C ALA A 371 -4.89 -26.29 -6.12
N ILE A 372 -3.99 -25.36 -5.85
CA ILE A 372 -3.62 -25.02 -4.45
C ILE A 372 -4.78 -24.36 -3.69
N SER A 373 -5.60 -23.54 -4.36
CA SER A 373 -6.79 -22.93 -3.76
C SER A 373 -7.84 -23.99 -3.39
N ASN A 374 -8.07 -24.98 -4.27
CA ASN A 374 -8.94 -26.12 -4.00
C ASN A 374 -8.42 -26.97 -2.83
N ALA A 375 -7.11 -27.21 -2.76
CA ALA A 375 -6.51 -27.95 -1.66
C ALA A 375 -6.69 -27.22 -0.32
N LYS A 376 -6.45 -25.91 -0.27
CA LYS A 376 -6.69 -25.09 0.92
C LYS A 376 -8.16 -25.11 1.35
N ARG A 377 -9.08 -24.98 0.40
CA ARG A 377 -10.52 -25.08 0.67
C ARG A 377 -10.91 -26.44 1.22
N ALA A 378 -10.40 -27.53 0.62
CA ALA A 378 -10.68 -28.88 1.09
C ALA A 378 -10.21 -29.10 2.54
N LEU A 379 -9.08 -28.52 2.95
CA LEU A 379 -8.60 -28.58 4.32
C LEU A 379 -9.48 -27.80 5.32
N HIS A 380 -10.20 -26.76 4.85
CA HIS A 380 -11.11 -26.00 5.71
C HIS A 380 -12.52 -26.59 5.80
N GLU A 381 -13.00 -27.18 4.69
CA GLU A 381 -14.38 -27.66 4.58
C GLU A 381 -14.57 -29.13 4.96
N ASN A 382 -13.50 -29.92 4.94
CA ASN A 382 -13.55 -31.35 5.26
C ASN A 382 -12.66 -31.69 6.46
N PRO A 383 -12.93 -32.81 7.16
CA PRO A 383 -12.00 -33.34 8.13
C PRO A 383 -10.62 -33.59 7.50
N VAL A 384 -9.57 -33.17 8.19
CA VAL A 384 -8.19 -33.36 7.71
C VAL A 384 -7.90 -34.86 7.63
N GLN A 385 -7.52 -35.32 6.44
CA GLN A 385 -7.20 -36.74 6.22
C GLN A 385 -5.88 -37.08 6.90
N ALA A 386 -5.82 -38.28 7.49
CA ALA A 386 -4.57 -38.84 8.00
C ALA A 386 -3.65 -39.27 6.83
N VAL A 387 -2.36 -39.33 7.09
CA VAL A 387 -1.42 -39.87 6.11
C VAL A 387 -1.60 -41.40 6.08
N PRO A 388 -1.91 -42.01 4.90
CA PRO A 388 -2.06 -43.44 4.79
C PRO A 388 -0.84 -44.19 5.34
N SER A 389 -1.08 -45.29 6.07
CA SER A 389 -0.03 -46.07 6.74
C SER A 389 1.06 -46.56 5.78
N SER A 390 0.68 -46.91 4.55
CA SER A 390 1.57 -47.36 3.48
C SER A 390 2.62 -46.31 3.01
N ILE A 391 2.37 -45.03 3.22
CA ILE A 391 3.28 -43.95 2.79
C ILE A 391 3.87 -43.14 3.95
N GLN A 392 3.62 -43.57 5.21
CA GLN A 392 4.25 -42.95 6.37
C GLN A 392 5.74 -43.26 6.45
N ASP A 393 6.57 -42.29 6.84
CA ASP A 393 7.98 -42.54 7.12
C ASP A 393 8.13 -43.37 8.39
N ARG A 394 8.83 -44.50 8.26
CA ARG A 394 9.03 -45.49 9.34
C ARG A 394 10.31 -45.24 10.15
N HIS A 395 11.10 -44.23 9.84
CA HIS A 395 12.41 -44.01 10.45
C HIS A 395 12.37 -43.44 11.88
N GLY A 396 11.21 -43.28 12.50
CA GLY A 396 11.10 -42.64 13.84
C GLY A 396 10.19 -43.31 14.86
N ARG A 397 9.52 -44.45 14.58
CA ARG A 397 8.59 -45.10 15.52
C ARG A 397 8.99 -46.51 15.93
N ASN A 398 8.99 -46.77 17.24
CA ASN A 398 9.25 -48.04 17.88
C ASN A 398 8.63 -49.24 17.14
N GLN A 399 9.46 -50.25 16.86
CA GLN A 399 9.18 -51.52 16.15
C GLN A 399 8.09 -52.44 16.78
N LYS A 400 7.15 -51.93 17.57
CA LYS A 400 6.22 -52.79 18.35
C LYS A 400 4.87 -53.09 17.72
N HIS A 401 4.58 -52.64 16.51
CA HIS A 401 3.37 -53.07 15.75
C HIS A 401 3.78 -53.54 14.35
N ARG A 402 4.37 -54.71 14.30
CA ARG A 402 4.46 -55.54 13.09
C ARG A 402 3.25 -56.46 13.09
N ASP A 403 2.18 -56.08 12.48
CA ASP A 403 1.12 -56.99 12.07
C ASP A 403 0.44 -56.43 10.83
N THR A 404 0.82 -56.93 9.71
CA THR A 404 0.23 -57.13 8.38
C THR A 404 1.20 -56.73 7.27
N GLU A 405 1.60 -57.73 6.48
CA GLU A 405 2.48 -57.62 5.29
C GLU A 405 1.85 -56.78 4.14
N ASP A 406 0.60 -56.38 4.27
CA ASP A 406 -0.20 -55.72 3.21
C ASP A 406 -0.08 -54.19 3.17
N GLU A 407 0.68 -53.54 4.07
CA GLU A 407 0.76 -52.07 4.18
C GLU A 407 2.16 -51.50 3.89
N SER A 408 2.92 -52.11 2.98
CA SER A 408 4.23 -51.57 2.59
C SER A 408 4.11 -50.59 1.43
N TYR A 409 4.96 -49.54 1.43
CA TYR A 409 5.12 -48.64 0.30
C TYR A 409 5.56 -49.42 -0.96
N LEU A 410 4.80 -49.26 -2.02
CA LEU A 410 5.14 -49.81 -3.32
C LEU A 410 6.03 -48.83 -4.08
N TYR A 411 7.31 -49.18 -4.27
CA TYR A 411 8.27 -48.31 -4.93
C TYR A 411 7.88 -48.11 -6.39
N SER A 412 7.42 -46.91 -6.74
CA SER A 412 6.78 -46.63 -8.04
C SER A 412 7.68 -46.92 -9.25
N HIS A 413 9.01 -46.85 -9.11
CA HIS A 413 9.94 -47.19 -10.20
C HIS A 413 9.98 -48.65 -10.60
N ASP A 414 9.49 -49.55 -9.74
CA ASP A 414 9.38 -50.98 -10.06
C ASP A 414 8.17 -51.32 -10.94
N PHE A 415 7.33 -50.34 -11.22
CA PHE A 415 6.09 -50.48 -11.98
C PHE A 415 6.12 -49.79 -13.33
N PRO A 416 5.42 -50.32 -14.35
CA PRO A 416 5.31 -49.65 -15.66
C PRO A 416 4.80 -48.24 -15.55
N GLN A 417 5.50 -47.31 -16.18
CA GLN A 417 5.21 -45.86 -16.14
C GLN A 417 5.17 -45.25 -14.73
N ASN A 418 5.82 -45.90 -13.76
CA ASN A 418 5.85 -45.51 -12.34
C ASN A 418 4.46 -45.51 -11.67
N ILE A 419 3.55 -46.39 -12.10
CA ILE A 419 2.18 -46.49 -11.56
C ILE A 419 2.03 -47.81 -10.82
N SER A 420 2.03 -47.73 -9.49
CA SER A 420 1.90 -48.88 -8.60
C SER A 420 0.45 -49.26 -8.24
N GLY A 421 -0.52 -48.43 -8.58
CA GLY A 421 -1.91 -48.61 -8.11
C GLY A 421 -2.16 -48.18 -6.67
N GLN A 422 -1.13 -47.81 -5.91
CA GLN A 422 -1.22 -47.38 -4.52
C GLN A 422 -2.02 -46.08 -4.36
N HIS A 423 -2.81 -45.98 -3.27
CA HIS A 423 -3.52 -44.75 -2.88
C HIS A 423 -2.61 -43.83 -2.04
N TYR A 424 -2.59 -42.55 -2.38
CA TYR A 424 -1.79 -41.51 -1.71
C TYR A 424 -2.65 -40.56 -0.85
N LEU A 425 -3.97 -40.72 -0.89
CA LEU A 425 -4.95 -40.08 -0.01
C LEU A 425 -5.98 -41.13 0.38
N GLU A 426 -6.53 -41.05 1.60
CA GLU A 426 -7.65 -41.94 1.99
C GLU A 426 -8.87 -41.71 1.08
N ASN A 427 -9.22 -40.42 0.89
CA ASN A 427 -10.28 -40.02 -0.02
C ASN A 427 -9.70 -39.20 -1.17
N THR A 428 -9.85 -39.66 -2.39
CA THR A 428 -9.36 -38.97 -3.59
C THR A 428 -10.09 -37.64 -3.79
N LEU A 429 -9.34 -36.57 -3.96
CA LEU A 429 -9.84 -35.24 -4.21
C LEU A 429 -9.43 -34.77 -5.60
N PRO A 430 -10.35 -34.24 -6.44
CA PRO A 430 -10.05 -33.74 -7.77
C PRO A 430 -9.52 -32.28 -7.69
N LEU A 431 -8.28 -32.12 -7.17
CA LEU A 431 -7.69 -30.83 -6.90
C LEU A 431 -7.11 -30.16 -8.14
N TYR A 432 -6.41 -30.93 -8.98
CA TYR A 432 -5.77 -30.43 -10.20
C TYR A 432 -6.53 -30.91 -11.45
N GLN A 433 -6.88 -29.94 -12.29
CA GLN A 433 -7.53 -30.18 -13.58
C GLN A 433 -6.77 -29.39 -14.66
N PRO A 434 -6.05 -30.07 -15.58
CA PRO A 434 -5.32 -29.39 -16.64
C PRO A 434 -6.27 -28.66 -17.58
N LYS A 435 -5.84 -27.50 -18.06
CA LYS A 435 -6.59 -26.75 -19.08
C LYS A 435 -6.17 -27.15 -20.49
N LYS A 436 -7.03 -26.85 -21.47
CA LYS A 436 -6.72 -27.05 -22.88
C LYS A 436 -5.91 -25.87 -23.44
N SER A 437 -4.73 -25.62 -22.84
CA SER A 437 -3.88 -24.47 -23.19
C SER A 437 -2.40 -24.89 -23.14
N GLY A 438 -1.66 -24.55 -24.17
CA GLY A 438 -0.22 -24.79 -24.24
C GLY A 438 0.20 -26.23 -23.94
N ALA A 439 1.21 -26.40 -23.11
CA ALA A 439 1.74 -27.72 -22.74
C ALA A 439 0.78 -28.54 -21.86
N GLU A 440 -0.24 -27.95 -21.26
CA GLU A 440 -1.21 -28.69 -20.45
C GLU A 440 -2.09 -29.64 -21.26
N ILE A 441 -2.22 -29.46 -22.56
CA ILE A 441 -2.91 -30.40 -23.43
C ILE A 441 -2.25 -31.79 -23.32
N ALA A 442 -0.94 -31.85 -23.50
CA ALA A 442 -0.19 -33.09 -23.36
C ALA A 442 -0.17 -33.65 -21.93
N ILE A 443 -0.23 -32.80 -20.92
CA ILE A 443 -0.37 -33.22 -19.51
C ILE A 443 -1.73 -33.87 -19.31
N GLY A 444 -2.80 -33.30 -19.83
CA GLY A 444 -4.15 -33.86 -19.74
C GLY A 444 -4.24 -35.23 -20.35
N GLU A 445 -3.76 -35.41 -21.58
CA GLU A 445 -3.70 -36.73 -22.26
C GLU A 445 -2.93 -37.78 -21.48
N ARG A 446 -1.82 -37.37 -20.85
CA ARG A 446 -1.00 -38.24 -20.01
C ARG A 446 -1.74 -38.68 -18.74
N LEU A 447 -2.41 -37.73 -18.08
CA LEU A 447 -3.18 -38.04 -16.88
C LEU A 447 -4.34 -39.01 -17.15
N GLU A 448 -5.03 -38.85 -18.27
CA GLU A 448 -6.08 -39.83 -18.62
C GLU A 448 -5.52 -41.25 -18.85
N LYS A 449 -4.40 -41.36 -19.57
CA LYS A 449 -3.72 -42.65 -19.72
C LYS A 449 -3.30 -43.27 -18.38
N TRP A 450 -2.82 -42.44 -17.44
CA TRP A 450 -2.44 -42.90 -16.10
C TRP A 450 -3.65 -43.32 -15.26
N LYS A 451 -4.79 -42.66 -15.39
CA LYS A 451 -6.04 -43.08 -14.73
C LYS A 451 -6.50 -44.44 -15.24
N GLU A 452 -6.47 -44.65 -16.55
CA GLU A 452 -6.81 -45.95 -17.14
C GLU A 452 -5.88 -47.10 -16.66
N LEU A 453 -4.57 -46.82 -16.57
CA LEU A 453 -3.60 -47.79 -16.06
C LEU A 453 -3.85 -48.14 -14.60
N ARG A 454 -4.08 -47.17 -13.73
CA ARG A 454 -4.44 -47.39 -12.32
C ARG A 454 -5.70 -48.24 -12.19
N HIS A 455 -6.72 -47.92 -12.98
CA HIS A 455 -7.96 -48.68 -12.96
C HIS A 455 -7.74 -50.15 -13.35
N LYS A 456 -6.91 -50.44 -14.36
CA LYS A 456 -6.55 -51.79 -14.77
C LYS A 456 -5.73 -52.54 -13.73
N ILE A 457 -4.87 -51.88 -12.97
CA ILE A 457 -4.06 -52.47 -11.90
C ILE A 457 -4.96 -52.84 -10.70
N ASN A 458 -5.88 -51.94 -10.32
CA ASN A 458 -6.79 -52.15 -9.18
C ASN A 458 -7.91 -53.15 -9.45
N LEU A 459 -8.10 -53.60 -10.71
CA LEU A 459 -9.02 -54.68 -11.11
C LEU A 459 -8.36 -56.06 -11.15
N LYS A 460 -7.04 -56.13 -11.01
CA LYS A 460 -6.27 -57.39 -10.93
C LYS A 460 -5.93 -57.72 -9.48
#